data_29c6aaf0f1bed5d651a690a3c7659c64
#
_entry.id   29c6aaf0f1bed5d651a690a3c7659c64
#
_cell.length_a   1.000
_cell.length_b   1.000
_cell.length_c   1.000
_cell.angle_alpha   90.00
_cell.angle_beta   90.00
_cell.angle_gamma   90.00
#
_symmetry.space_group_name_H-M   'P 1'
#
loop_
_entity.id
_entity.type
_entity.pdbx_description
1 polymer ?
#
loop_
_entity_poly.entity_id
_entity_poly.type
_entity_poly.pdbx_seq_one_letter_code
_entity_poly.pdbx_strand_id
1 'polypeptide(L)'
;MPLGLQILLWAVGVFFGGYVISFIVVNSILFSRFFVKWKPERCLNTAMTDGGYDKYREKIKSIAKKLDNLPNERVYCSSKDGLTLSARFYNTGSDKVAVLCHGVHAVPWNNFSALGERLLESGFDVLIIDERAHGQSQGRFLTYGTRESEDILCWLDFLKQYPAIKEITLCGVSMGGSSVCYASDRIDDERVKTLVIDCAFASPEKLTKGMFKRMKLPYFLVCGAFVCAKLFVKVNMKERTEDHLAKTKIPALF
;
A
#
# COMPACT_ATOMS: atom_id res chain seq x y z
N MET A 1 -41.26 -20.23 36.03
CA MET A 1 -41.34 -19.56 34.68
C MET A 1 -42.08 -20.52 33.76
N PRO A 2 -43.08 -20.11 33.02
CA PRO A 2 -43.79 -20.97 32.06
C PRO A 2 -42.85 -21.57 31.00
N LEU A 3 -43.05 -22.87 30.68
CA LEU A 3 -42.20 -23.59 29.73
C LEU A 3 -42.05 -22.86 28.40
N GLY A 4 -43.13 -22.27 27.88
CA GLY A 4 -43.11 -21.49 26.64
C GLY A 4 -42.18 -20.27 26.70
N LEU A 5 -42.10 -19.59 27.85
CA LEU A 5 -41.19 -18.46 28.03
C LEU A 5 -39.73 -18.93 28.09
N GLN A 6 -39.45 -20.08 28.68
CA GLN A 6 -38.13 -20.68 28.69
C GLN A 6 -37.64 -21.02 27.26
N ILE A 7 -38.52 -21.69 26.48
CA ILE A 7 -38.22 -22.03 25.08
C ILE A 7 -37.94 -20.78 24.26
N LEU A 8 -38.75 -19.73 24.40
CA LEU A 8 -38.58 -18.47 23.71
C LEU A 8 -37.22 -17.81 24.05
N LEU A 9 -36.87 -17.76 25.34
CA LEU A 9 -35.58 -17.19 25.79
C LEU A 9 -34.39 -17.97 25.26
N TRP A 10 -34.49 -19.30 25.24
CA TRP A 10 -33.46 -20.15 24.64
C TRP A 10 -33.34 -19.91 23.12
N ALA A 11 -34.44 -19.84 22.41
CA ALA A 11 -34.46 -19.57 20.98
C ALA A 11 -33.85 -18.19 20.64
N VAL A 12 -34.22 -17.16 21.41
CA VAL A 12 -33.64 -15.81 21.27
C VAL A 12 -32.12 -15.83 21.58
N GLY A 13 -31.72 -16.52 22.63
CA GLY A 13 -30.30 -16.66 23.00
C GLY A 13 -29.47 -17.36 21.92
N VAL A 14 -29.98 -18.46 21.37
CA VAL A 14 -29.33 -19.19 20.27
C VAL A 14 -29.24 -18.34 19.00
N PHE A 15 -30.32 -17.65 18.63
CA PHE A 15 -30.36 -16.76 17.48
C PHE A 15 -29.37 -15.59 17.64
N PHE A 16 -29.38 -14.92 18.80
CA PHE A 16 -28.46 -13.84 19.10
C PHE A 16 -27.00 -14.31 19.14
N GLY A 17 -26.73 -15.45 19.75
CA GLY A 17 -25.40 -16.06 19.76
C GLY A 17 -24.89 -16.38 18.35
N GLY A 18 -25.75 -16.97 17.51
CA GLY A 18 -25.46 -17.23 16.09
C GLY A 18 -25.16 -15.95 15.31
N TYR A 19 -25.93 -14.88 15.53
CA TYR A 19 -25.69 -13.57 14.92
C TYR A 19 -24.33 -12.99 15.34
N VAL A 20 -24.00 -13.00 16.62
CA VAL A 20 -22.72 -12.49 17.15
C VAL A 20 -21.54 -13.27 16.55
N ILE A 21 -21.63 -14.60 16.52
CA ILE A 21 -20.59 -15.45 15.94
C ILE A 21 -20.41 -15.11 14.45
N SER A 22 -21.50 -15.03 13.70
CA SER A 22 -21.46 -14.69 12.27
C SER A 22 -20.84 -13.31 12.05
N PHE A 23 -21.20 -12.31 12.87
CA PHE A 23 -20.61 -10.98 12.81
C PHE A 23 -19.11 -11.01 13.06
N ILE A 24 -18.64 -11.73 14.07
CA ILE A 24 -17.19 -11.89 14.38
C ILE A 24 -16.48 -12.55 13.21
N VAL A 25 -17.01 -13.66 12.68
CA VAL A 25 -16.41 -14.39 11.56
C VAL A 25 -16.28 -13.50 10.32
N VAL A 26 -17.36 -12.83 9.92
CA VAL A 26 -17.37 -11.93 8.76
C VAL A 26 -16.33 -10.80 8.93
N ASN A 27 -16.33 -10.14 10.09
CA ASN A 27 -15.37 -9.06 10.33
C ASN A 27 -13.91 -9.55 10.43
N SER A 28 -13.67 -10.76 10.92
CA SER A 28 -12.34 -11.39 10.91
C SER A 28 -11.86 -11.67 9.49
N ILE A 29 -12.74 -12.16 8.62
CA ILE A 29 -12.45 -12.38 7.19
C ILE A 29 -12.15 -11.04 6.51
N LEU A 30 -13.00 -10.03 6.72
CA LEU A 30 -12.81 -8.70 6.15
C LEU A 30 -11.52 -8.05 6.66
N PHE A 31 -11.23 -8.13 7.95
CA PHE A 31 -9.98 -7.64 8.52
C PHE A 31 -8.76 -8.31 7.87
N SER A 32 -8.78 -9.64 7.77
CA SER A 32 -7.70 -10.38 7.12
C SER A 32 -7.56 -10.00 5.63
N ARG A 33 -8.67 -9.78 4.94
CA ARG A 33 -8.67 -9.43 3.52
C ARG A 33 -8.10 -8.04 3.26
N PHE A 34 -8.40 -7.07 4.12
CA PHE A 34 -8.05 -5.67 3.92
C PHE A 34 -6.73 -5.26 4.57
N PHE A 35 -6.40 -5.78 5.74
CA PHE A 35 -5.31 -5.26 6.55
C PHE A 35 -4.13 -6.20 6.74
N VAL A 36 -4.23 -7.47 6.34
CA VAL A 36 -3.16 -8.45 6.56
C VAL A 36 -2.36 -8.70 5.30
N LYS A 37 -1.05 -8.85 5.46
CA LYS A 37 -0.09 -9.21 4.41
C LYS A 37 -0.58 -10.43 3.61
N TRP A 38 -0.57 -10.30 2.29
CA TRP A 38 -0.83 -11.42 1.38
C TRP A 38 0.48 -12.10 0.96
N LYS A 39 0.39 -13.38 0.61
CA LYS A 39 1.50 -14.08 -0.02
C LYS A 39 1.76 -13.50 -1.42
N PRO A 40 3.03 -13.40 -1.85
CA PRO A 40 3.37 -12.82 -3.16
C PRO A 40 2.65 -13.48 -4.34
N GLU A 41 2.46 -14.81 -4.29
CA GLU A 41 1.77 -15.57 -5.35
C GLU A 41 0.30 -15.14 -5.49
N ARG A 42 -0.35 -14.81 -4.36
CA ARG A 42 -1.73 -14.31 -4.36
C ARG A 42 -1.80 -12.90 -4.95
N CYS A 43 -0.84 -12.05 -4.62
CA CYS A 43 -0.75 -10.70 -5.18
C CYS A 43 -0.61 -10.75 -6.70
N LEU A 44 0.27 -11.62 -7.19
CA LEU A 44 0.49 -11.87 -8.62
C LEU A 44 -0.78 -12.29 -9.35
N ASN A 45 -1.46 -13.31 -8.82
CA ASN A 45 -2.65 -13.86 -9.45
C ASN A 45 -3.77 -12.83 -9.51
N THR A 46 -4.01 -12.08 -8.43
CA THR A 46 -5.07 -11.07 -8.38
C THR A 46 -4.79 -9.91 -9.33
N ALA A 47 -3.58 -9.38 -9.36
CA ALA A 47 -3.23 -8.25 -10.23
C ALA A 47 -3.31 -8.60 -11.72
N MET A 48 -3.15 -9.88 -12.07
CA MET A 48 -3.18 -10.33 -13.49
C MET A 48 -4.55 -10.78 -13.97
N THR A 49 -5.51 -11.00 -13.07
CA THR A 49 -6.87 -11.47 -13.44
C THR A 49 -7.90 -10.35 -13.43
N ASP A 50 -7.66 -9.30 -12.69
CA ASP A 50 -8.59 -8.18 -12.58
C ASP A 50 -8.28 -7.09 -13.63
N GLY A 51 -9.29 -6.69 -14.41
CA GLY A 51 -9.23 -5.51 -15.27
C GLY A 51 -8.79 -5.72 -16.73
N GLY A 52 -8.84 -6.96 -17.23
CA GLY A 52 -8.56 -7.23 -18.67
C GLY A 52 -7.08 -7.21 -19.04
N TYR A 53 -6.19 -7.31 -18.07
CA TYR A 53 -4.74 -7.39 -18.27
C TYR A 53 -4.26 -8.77 -18.75
N ASP A 54 -5.12 -9.79 -18.76
CA ASP A 54 -4.76 -11.16 -19.13
C ASP A 54 -4.07 -11.24 -20.49
N LYS A 55 -4.53 -10.48 -21.47
CA LYS A 55 -3.95 -10.43 -22.81
C LYS A 55 -2.53 -9.84 -22.85
N TYR A 56 -2.12 -9.13 -21.81
CA TYR A 56 -0.79 -8.54 -21.70
C TYR A 56 0.13 -9.28 -20.73
N ARG A 57 -0.35 -10.35 -20.09
CA ARG A 57 0.36 -11.09 -19.04
C ARG A 57 1.78 -11.48 -19.45
N GLU A 58 1.93 -12.09 -20.61
CA GLU A 58 3.26 -12.55 -21.08
C GLU A 58 4.18 -11.36 -21.40
N LYS A 59 3.64 -10.27 -21.94
CA LYS A 59 4.39 -9.04 -22.17
C LYS A 59 4.86 -8.43 -20.87
N ILE A 60 3.98 -8.34 -19.86
CA ILE A 60 4.35 -7.81 -18.52
C ILE A 60 5.44 -8.66 -17.88
N LYS A 61 5.31 -9.99 -17.92
CA LYS A 61 6.33 -10.92 -17.42
C LYS A 61 7.68 -10.76 -18.14
N SER A 62 7.66 -10.59 -19.46
CA SER A 62 8.90 -10.42 -20.23
C SER A 62 9.62 -9.12 -19.86
N ILE A 63 8.88 -8.02 -19.69
CA ILE A 63 9.44 -6.72 -19.25
C ILE A 63 9.98 -6.84 -17.82
N ALA A 64 9.21 -7.48 -16.92
CA ALA A 64 9.65 -7.71 -15.54
C ALA A 64 10.94 -8.52 -15.48
N LYS A 65 11.03 -9.61 -16.28
CA LYS A 65 12.26 -10.42 -16.39
C LYS A 65 13.45 -9.62 -16.95
N LYS A 66 13.19 -8.74 -17.92
CA LYS A 66 14.22 -7.87 -18.48
C LYS A 66 14.76 -6.93 -17.40
N LEU A 67 13.87 -6.28 -16.64
CA LEU A 67 14.26 -5.41 -15.52
C LEU A 67 15.04 -6.20 -14.45
N ASP A 68 14.56 -7.40 -14.08
CA ASP A 68 15.21 -8.26 -13.07
C ASP A 68 16.65 -8.68 -13.47
N ASN A 69 16.93 -8.76 -14.75
CA ASN A 69 18.26 -9.11 -15.28
C ASN A 69 19.23 -7.92 -15.32
N LEU A 70 18.76 -6.69 -15.14
CA LEU A 70 19.63 -5.52 -15.05
C LEU A 70 20.40 -5.54 -13.72
N PRO A 71 21.64 -5.00 -13.69
CA PRO A 71 22.39 -4.86 -12.45
C PRO A 71 21.56 -4.12 -11.39
N ASN A 72 21.33 -4.77 -10.28
CA ASN A 72 20.61 -4.20 -9.15
C ASN A 72 21.09 -4.82 -7.84
N GLU A 73 20.82 -4.15 -6.75
CA GLU A 73 21.09 -4.64 -5.41
C GLU A 73 19.81 -4.63 -4.54
N ARG A 74 19.75 -5.55 -3.59
CA ARG A 74 18.72 -5.54 -2.57
C ARG A 74 19.23 -4.72 -1.39
N VAL A 75 18.56 -3.62 -1.09
CA VAL A 75 18.92 -2.70 -0.02
C VAL A 75 17.87 -2.71 1.08
N TYR A 76 18.28 -2.30 2.28
CA TYR A 76 17.43 -2.34 3.46
C TYR A 76 17.58 -1.05 4.26
N CYS A 77 16.46 -0.61 4.86
CA CYS A 77 16.47 0.43 5.88
C CYS A 77 15.56 0.04 7.05
N SER A 78 15.65 0.76 8.15
CA SER A 78 14.81 0.54 9.33
C SER A 78 13.68 1.56 9.34
N SER A 79 12.44 1.10 9.53
CA SER A 79 11.32 1.99 9.80
C SER A 79 11.39 2.59 11.20
N LYS A 80 10.65 3.65 11.45
CA LYS A 80 10.57 4.28 12.79
C LYS A 80 10.06 3.34 13.88
N ASP A 81 9.25 2.35 13.52
CA ASP A 81 8.69 1.35 14.43
C ASP A 81 9.47 0.01 14.42
N GLY A 82 10.71 0.02 13.90
CA GLY A 82 11.68 -1.06 14.02
C GLY A 82 11.51 -2.21 13.00
N LEU A 83 10.72 -2.02 11.93
CA LEU A 83 10.63 -3.01 10.85
C LEU A 83 11.85 -2.87 9.93
N THR A 84 12.38 -3.99 9.45
CA THR A 84 13.32 -4.00 8.33
C THR A 84 12.52 -3.86 7.04
N LEU A 85 12.74 -2.76 6.33
CA LEU A 85 12.17 -2.46 5.02
C LEU A 85 13.16 -2.86 3.94
N SER A 86 12.67 -3.33 2.81
CA SER A 86 13.44 -3.82 1.68
C SER A 86 13.11 -3.04 0.42
N ALA A 87 14.09 -2.78 -0.40
CA ALA A 87 13.91 -2.23 -1.75
C ALA A 87 14.88 -2.87 -2.73
N ARG A 88 14.56 -2.76 -4.02
CA ARG A 88 15.49 -3.08 -5.10
C ARG A 88 16.01 -1.78 -5.66
N PHE A 89 17.34 -1.63 -5.67
CA PHE A 89 18.02 -0.43 -6.13
C PHE A 89 18.82 -0.70 -7.40
N TYR A 90 18.45 0.00 -8.46
CA TYR A 90 19.16 0.05 -9.73
C TYR A 90 20.01 1.31 -9.71
N ASN A 91 21.23 1.18 -9.21
CA ASN A 91 22.19 2.27 -9.07
C ASN A 91 23.15 2.24 -10.26
N THR A 92 22.99 3.18 -11.18
CA THR A 92 23.82 3.36 -12.36
C THR A 92 24.85 4.48 -12.18
N GLY A 93 24.83 5.16 -11.04
CA GLY A 93 25.66 6.33 -10.72
C GLY A 93 25.07 7.65 -11.21
N SER A 94 23.75 7.69 -11.44
CA SER A 94 23.05 8.91 -11.82
C SER A 94 22.95 9.91 -10.66
N ASP A 95 22.88 11.19 -10.98
CA ASP A 95 22.55 12.24 -10.00
C ASP A 95 21.05 12.38 -9.74
N LYS A 96 20.21 11.59 -10.44
CA LYS A 96 18.75 11.57 -10.33
C LYS A 96 18.26 10.19 -9.93
N VAL A 97 17.34 10.12 -8.99
CA VAL A 97 16.71 8.86 -8.58
C VAL A 97 15.20 8.98 -8.54
N ALA A 98 14.52 7.95 -9.04
CA ALA A 98 13.09 7.76 -8.87
C ALA A 98 12.82 6.71 -7.80
N VAL A 99 12.07 7.08 -6.76
CA VAL A 99 11.58 6.17 -5.71
C VAL A 99 10.16 5.74 -6.07
N LEU A 100 9.95 4.44 -6.23
CA LEU A 100 8.69 3.87 -6.73
C LEU A 100 7.94 3.13 -5.62
N CYS A 101 6.74 3.63 -5.28
CA CYS A 101 5.87 3.18 -4.20
C CYS A 101 4.64 2.47 -4.78
N HIS A 102 4.51 1.16 -4.57
CA HIS A 102 3.48 0.35 -5.22
C HIS A 102 2.11 0.37 -4.52
N GLY A 103 1.10 -0.13 -5.22
CA GLY A 103 -0.27 -0.24 -4.71
C GLY A 103 -0.47 -1.35 -3.68
N VAL A 104 -1.64 -1.33 -3.04
CA VAL A 104 -2.04 -2.36 -2.06
C VAL A 104 -2.08 -3.76 -2.69
N HIS A 105 -1.55 -4.74 -1.96
CA HIS A 105 -1.48 -6.13 -2.42
C HIS A 105 -0.84 -6.32 -3.81
N ALA A 106 -0.02 -5.35 -4.25
CA ALA A 106 0.76 -5.46 -5.46
C ALA A 106 2.12 -6.11 -5.17
N VAL A 107 2.78 -6.55 -6.23
CA VAL A 107 4.22 -6.82 -6.22
C VAL A 107 4.89 -5.70 -7.00
N PRO A 108 6.04 -5.18 -6.53
CA PRO A 108 6.67 -3.99 -7.12
C PRO A 108 6.85 -4.06 -8.63
N TRP A 109 7.26 -5.21 -9.15
CA TRP A 109 7.51 -5.38 -10.57
C TRP A 109 6.24 -5.37 -11.44
N ASN A 110 5.05 -5.72 -10.91
CA ASN A 110 3.79 -5.59 -11.65
C ASN A 110 3.41 -4.14 -11.92
N ASN A 111 3.68 -3.26 -10.96
CA ASN A 111 3.37 -1.84 -11.11
C ASN A 111 4.44 -1.11 -11.91
N PHE A 112 5.71 -1.51 -11.75
CA PHE A 112 6.82 -0.64 -12.12
C PHE A 112 7.83 -1.22 -13.11
N SER A 113 7.67 -2.44 -13.64
CA SER A 113 8.65 -2.99 -14.57
C SER A 113 8.82 -2.12 -15.81
N ALA A 114 7.74 -1.68 -16.43
CA ALA A 114 7.80 -0.83 -17.61
C ALA A 114 8.26 0.60 -17.30
N LEU A 115 7.78 1.19 -16.21
CA LEU A 115 8.20 2.52 -15.78
C LEU A 115 9.66 2.51 -15.32
N GLY A 116 10.09 1.51 -14.56
CA GLY A 116 11.47 1.37 -14.09
C GLY A 116 12.46 1.25 -15.25
N GLU A 117 12.14 0.42 -16.27
CA GLU A 117 12.96 0.33 -17.48
C GLU A 117 13.08 1.70 -18.18
N ARG A 118 11.97 2.40 -18.37
CA ARG A 118 11.96 3.72 -19.00
C ARG A 118 12.73 4.79 -18.24
N LEU A 119 12.66 4.77 -16.91
CA LEU A 119 13.40 5.70 -16.07
C LEU A 119 14.91 5.44 -16.15
N LEU A 120 15.33 4.17 -16.14
CA LEU A 120 16.74 3.80 -16.34
C LEU A 120 17.23 4.24 -17.72
N GLU A 121 16.44 3.99 -18.79
CA GLU A 121 16.76 4.46 -20.15
C GLU A 121 16.86 6.00 -20.24
N SER A 122 16.13 6.70 -19.36
CA SER A 122 16.13 8.18 -19.27
C SER A 122 17.22 8.73 -18.36
N GLY A 123 18.11 7.87 -17.86
CA GLY A 123 19.25 8.25 -17.02
C GLY A 123 18.94 8.48 -15.55
N PHE A 124 17.85 7.92 -15.04
CA PHE A 124 17.56 7.88 -13.61
C PHE A 124 18.11 6.61 -12.97
N ASP A 125 18.58 6.71 -11.75
CA ASP A 125 18.63 5.56 -10.84
C ASP A 125 17.20 5.24 -10.39
N VAL A 126 16.92 3.98 -10.05
CA VAL A 126 15.56 3.56 -9.66
C VAL A 126 15.59 2.78 -8.36
N LEU A 127 14.87 3.25 -7.36
CA LEU A 127 14.64 2.57 -6.09
C LEU A 127 13.19 2.06 -6.03
N ILE A 128 12.97 0.76 -6.21
CA ILE A 128 11.64 0.16 -6.12
C ILE A 128 11.47 -0.40 -4.72
N ILE A 129 10.66 0.25 -3.89
CA ILE A 129 10.45 -0.19 -2.51
C ILE A 129 9.46 -1.34 -2.43
N ASP A 130 9.69 -2.28 -1.54
CA ASP A 130 8.67 -3.18 -1.02
C ASP A 130 7.97 -2.44 0.12
N GLU A 131 6.73 -1.97 -0.06
CA GLU A 131 5.97 -1.34 1.01
C GLU A 131 5.88 -2.26 2.24
N ARG A 132 5.75 -1.69 3.47
CA ARG A 132 5.55 -2.51 4.67
C ARG A 132 4.47 -3.57 4.46
N ALA A 133 4.63 -4.75 5.07
CA ALA A 133 3.74 -5.89 4.86
C ALA A 133 3.61 -6.37 3.40
N HIS A 134 4.57 -6.03 2.53
CA HIS A 134 4.67 -6.57 1.15
C HIS A 134 6.07 -7.11 0.89
N GLY A 135 6.21 -7.90 -0.17
CA GLY A 135 7.49 -8.41 -0.64
C GLY A 135 8.38 -8.95 0.47
N GLN A 136 9.63 -8.48 0.52
CA GLN A 136 10.62 -8.81 1.54
C GLN A 136 10.63 -7.85 2.74
N SER A 137 9.86 -6.77 2.69
CA SER A 137 9.67 -5.89 3.85
C SER A 137 8.93 -6.60 4.97
N GLN A 138 9.39 -6.35 6.19
CA GLN A 138 8.72 -6.82 7.39
C GLN A 138 7.36 -6.13 7.57
N GLY A 139 6.64 -6.57 8.57
CA GLY A 139 5.29 -6.12 8.88
C GLY A 139 4.25 -7.18 8.55
N ARG A 140 3.17 -7.14 9.32
CA ARG A 140 2.02 -8.04 9.16
C ARG A 140 0.81 -7.30 8.60
N PHE A 141 0.73 -6.01 8.89
CA PHE A 141 -0.43 -5.18 8.58
C PHE A 141 -0.05 -4.04 7.65
N LEU A 142 -0.90 -3.81 6.65
CA LEU A 142 -0.86 -2.61 5.83
C LEU A 142 -1.76 -1.52 6.44
N THR A 143 -1.38 -0.27 6.20
CA THR A 143 -2.04 0.87 6.83
C THR A 143 -2.59 1.89 5.82
N TYR A 144 -2.74 1.46 4.58
CA TYR A 144 -3.32 2.27 3.49
C TYR A 144 -2.63 3.63 3.30
N GLY A 145 -1.31 3.63 3.39
CA GLY A 145 -0.48 4.81 3.15
C GLY A 145 -0.13 5.60 4.42
N THR A 146 -0.85 5.42 5.53
CA THR A 146 -0.62 6.27 6.72
C THR A 146 0.76 6.03 7.35
N ARG A 147 1.16 4.78 7.60
CA ARG A 147 2.51 4.44 8.08
C ARG A 147 3.49 4.22 6.94
N GLU A 148 3.02 3.77 5.79
CA GLU A 148 3.83 3.67 4.57
C GLU A 148 4.45 5.04 4.21
N SER A 149 3.75 6.14 4.51
CA SER A 149 4.30 7.49 4.37
C SER A 149 5.50 7.78 5.28
N GLU A 150 5.55 7.17 6.47
CA GLU A 150 6.72 7.26 7.35
C GLU A 150 7.89 6.45 6.82
N ASP A 151 7.60 5.32 6.16
CA ASP A 151 8.63 4.49 5.51
C ASP A 151 9.27 5.21 4.33
N ILE A 152 8.50 6.00 3.57
CA ILE A 152 9.05 6.86 2.50
C ILE A 152 10.11 7.81 3.08
N LEU A 153 9.84 8.43 4.23
CA LEU A 153 10.83 9.30 4.88
C LEU A 153 12.09 8.54 5.30
N CYS A 154 11.95 7.27 5.76
CA CYS A 154 13.11 6.43 6.05
C CYS A 154 13.92 6.08 4.78
N TRP A 155 13.27 5.89 3.63
CA TRP A 155 13.95 5.70 2.36
C TRP A 155 14.64 6.97 1.87
N LEU A 156 14.08 8.16 2.11
CA LEU A 156 14.77 9.41 1.82
C LEU A 156 16.02 9.57 2.69
N ASP A 157 15.94 9.22 3.97
CA ASP A 157 17.12 9.19 4.86
C ASP A 157 18.16 8.17 4.39
N PHE A 158 17.74 6.99 3.95
CA PHE A 158 18.63 5.99 3.34
C PHE A 158 19.39 6.57 2.13
N LEU A 159 18.74 7.36 1.28
CA LEU A 159 19.36 7.95 0.10
C LEU A 159 20.37 9.06 0.43
N LYS A 160 20.48 9.53 1.69
CA LYS A 160 21.53 10.48 2.11
C LYS A 160 22.95 9.90 2.07
N GLN A 161 23.07 8.56 2.14
CA GLN A 161 24.38 7.89 1.98
C GLN A 161 24.93 7.90 0.55
N TYR A 162 24.10 8.35 -0.44
CA TYR A 162 24.47 8.52 -1.83
C TYR A 162 24.58 10.00 -2.19
N PRO A 163 25.72 10.67 -1.90
CA PRO A 163 25.87 12.12 -2.07
C PRO A 163 25.89 12.58 -3.54
N ALA A 164 26.08 11.66 -4.47
CA ALA A 164 25.99 11.92 -5.91
C ALA A 164 24.54 12.27 -6.31
N ILE A 165 23.52 11.74 -5.64
CA ILE A 165 22.11 11.99 -5.95
C ILE A 165 21.76 13.43 -5.57
N LYS A 166 21.32 14.22 -6.56
CA LYS A 166 20.94 15.64 -6.43
C LYS A 166 19.43 15.85 -6.61
N GLU A 167 18.77 14.97 -7.34
CA GLU A 167 17.34 15.07 -7.62
C GLU A 167 16.63 13.76 -7.27
N ILE A 168 15.54 13.85 -6.53
CA ILE A 168 14.68 12.73 -6.18
C ILE A 168 13.28 12.99 -6.71
N THR A 169 12.72 12.02 -7.41
CA THR A 169 11.30 11.99 -7.81
C THR A 169 10.59 10.87 -7.04
N LEU A 170 9.53 11.19 -6.32
CA LEU A 170 8.69 10.19 -5.66
C LEU A 170 7.52 9.83 -6.58
N CYS A 171 7.44 8.57 -6.97
CA CYS A 171 6.36 8.05 -7.80
C CYS A 171 5.52 7.05 -7.02
N GLY A 172 4.22 7.26 -6.91
CA GLY A 172 3.34 6.36 -6.19
C GLY A 172 2.07 6.00 -6.97
N VAL A 173 1.69 4.73 -6.92
CA VAL A 173 0.48 4.21 -7.57
C VAL A 173 -0.51 3.75 -6.51
N SER A 174 -1.77 4.18 -6.59
CA SER A 174 -2.86 3.78 -5.69
C SER A 174 -2.49 4.01 -4.21
N MET A 175 -2.29 2.96 -3.39
CA MET A 175 -1.84 3.08 -2.01
C MET A 175 -0.49 3.80 -1.92
N GLY A 176 0.48 3.46 -2.77
CA GLY A 176 1.77 4.15 -2.84
C GLY A 176 1.62 5.63 -3.19
N GLY A 177 0.68 5.97 -4.09
CA GLY A 177 0.32 7.37 -4.37
C GLY A 177 -0.21 8.09 -3.14
N SER A 178 -1.09 7.43 -2.37
CA SER A 178 -1.59 8.00 -1.10
C SER A 178 -0.48 8.11 -0.05
N SER A 179 0.45 7.14 0.00
CA SER A 179 1.64 7.19 0.87
C SER A 179 2.51 8.42 0.57
N VAL A 180 2.75 8.70 -0.73
CA VAL A 180 3.47 9.89 -1.18
C VAL A 180 2.72 11.17 -0.78
N CYS A 181 1.39 11.21 -0.97
CA CYS A 181 0.58 12.35 -0.51
C CYS A 181 0.71 12.58 1.00
N TYR A 182 0.56 11.54 1.81
CA TYR A 182 0.67 11.66 3.28
C TYR A 182 2.08 12.02 3.74
N ALA A 183 3.13 11.67 3.00
CA ALA A 183 4.50 12.06 3.31
C ALA A 183 4.79 13.52 2.95
N SER A 184 4.10 14.08 1.96
CA SER A 184 4.50 15.29 1.21
C SER A 184 4.71 16.54 2.06
N ASP A 185 3.95 16.74 3.13
CA ASP A 185 4.08 17.90 4.04
C ASP A 185 5.15 17.71 5.13
N ARG A 186 5.78 16.52 5.19
CA ARG A 186 6.83 16.16 6.16
C ARG A 186 8.20 15.96 5.52
N ILE A 187 8.28 16.11 4.19
CA ILE A 187 9.54 16.01 3.45
C ILE A 187 10.30 17.33 3.64
N ASP A 188 11.48 17.25 4.25
CA ASP A 188 12.44 18.35 4.43
C ASP A 188 13.70 18.18 3.57
N ASP A 189 13.77 17.14 2.75
CA ASP A 189 14.89 16.88 1.83
C ASP A 189 14.74 17.71 0.54
N GLU A 190 15.55 18.76 0.40
CA GLU A 190 15.52 19.66 -0.76
C GLU A 190 15.84 18.98 -2.09
N ARG A 191 16.39 17.76 -2.07
CA ARG A 191 16.61 16.96 -3.28
C ARG A 191 15.31 16.43 -3.89
N VAL A 192 14.22 16.35 -3.09
CA VAL A 192 12.92 15.94 -3.62
C VAL A 192 12.32 17.07 -4.45
N LYS A 193 12.30 16.89 -5.77
CA LYS A 193 11.87 17.91 -6.72
C LYS A 193 10.48 17.71 -7.26
N THR A 194 9.97 16.47 -7.27
CA THR A 194 8.69 16.16 -7.93
C THR A 194 8.00 14.99 -7.25
N LEU A 195 6.69 15.09 -7.13
CA LEU A 195 5.79 14.00 -6.76
C LEU A 195 4.99 13.58 -8.00
N VAL A 196 4.97 12.30 -8.33
CA VAL A 196 4.12 11.71 -9.37
C VAL A 196 3.12 10.78 -8.71
N ILE A 197 1.85 11.10 -8.79
CA ILE A 197 0.78 10.48 -8.01
C ILE A 197 -0.24 9.90 -8.97
N ASP A 198 -0.23 8.59 -9.13
CA ASP A 198 -1.20 7.89 -9.99
C ASP A 198 -2.30 7.23 -9.15
N CYS A 199 -3.55 7.55 -9.47
CA CYS A 199 -4.78 6.99 -8.89
C CYS A 199 -4.83 6.89 -7.35
N ALA A 200 -4.20 7.84 -6.64
CA ALA A 200 -4.29 7.92 -5.17
C ALA A 200 -5.73 8.10 -4.70
N PHE A 201 -6.04 7.56 -3.54
CA PHE A 201 -7.36 7.74 -2.94
C PHE A 201 -7.35 8.85 -1.89
N ALA A 202 -8.48 9.55 -1.75
CA ALA A 202 -8.60 10.69 -0.85
C ALA A 202 -8.55 10.31 0.65
N SER A 203 -8.98 9.08 1.02
CA SER A 203 -8.81 8.50 2.35
C SER A 203 -9.10 7.00 2.34
N PRO A 204 -8.54 6.21 3.28
CA PRO A 204 -8.86 4.79 3.42
C PRO A 204 -10.37 4.52 3.58
N GLU A 205 -11.08 5.38 4.31
CA GLU A 205 -12.52 5.27 4.50
C GLU A 205 -13.28 5.46 3.18
N LYS A 206 -12.95 6.52 2.39
CA LYS A 206 -13.60 6.79 1.10
C LYS A 206 -13.34 5.65 0.11
N LEU A 207 -12.11 5.14 0.06
CA LEU A 207 -11.75 3.98 -0.77
C LEU A 207 -12.64 2.79 -0.42
N THR A 208 -12.72 2.42 0.86
CA THR A 208 -13.47 1.25 1.30
C THR A 208 -14.97 1.42 1.09
N LYS A 209 -15.53 2.59 1.38
CA LYS A 209 -16.94 2.90 1.07
C LYS A 209 -17.24 2.72 -0.42
N GLY A 210 -16.34 3.19 -1.30
CA GLY A 210 -16.46 3.04 -2.74
C GLY A 210 -16.44 1.56 -3.18
N MET A 211 -15.56 0.74 -2.59
CA MET A 211 -15.49 -0.70 -2.85
C MET A 211 -16.77 -1.42 -2.45
N PHE A 212 -17.29 -1.18 -1.23
CA PHE A 212 -18.53 -1.79 -0.75
C PHE A 212 -19.74 -1.37 -1.59
N LYS A 213 -19.82 -0.09 -1.99
CA LYS A 213 -20.86 0.39 -2.92
C LYS A 213 -20.81 -0.36 -4.26
N ARG A 214 -19.61 -0.55 -4.82
CA ARG A 214 -19.44 -1.28 -6.10
C ARG A 214 -19.83 -2.75 -5.98
N MET A 215 -19.52 -3.38 -4.85
CA MET A 215 -19.91 -4.76 -4.53
C MET A 215 -21.39 -4.90 -4.14
N LYS A 216 -22.15 -3.81 -4.07
CA LYS A 216 -23.54 -3.76 -3.57
C LYS A 216 -23.70 -4.34 -2.15
N LEU A 217 -22.66 -4.20 -1.32
CA LEU A 217 -22.63 -4.66 0.06
C LEU A 217 -22.87 -3.49 1.03
N PRO A 218 -23.66 -3.70 2.10
CA PRO A 218 -23.86 -2.68 3.11
C PRO A 218 -22.57 -2.39 3.88
N TYR A 219 -22.21 -1.11 3.98
CA TYR A 219 -20.94 -0.67 4.59
C TYR A 219 -20.79 -1.07 6.07
N PHE A 220 -21.91 -1.21 6.81
CA PHE A 220 -21.85 -1.61 8.22
C PHE A 220 -21.18 -2.98 8.45
N LEU A 221 -21.16 -3.84 7.44
CA LEU A 221 -20.49 -5.15 7.53
C LEU A 221 -19.00 -5.05 7.81
N VAL A 222 -18.36 -3.93 7.50
CA VAL A 222 -16.91 -3.73 7.70
C VAL A 222 -16.59 -2.96 8.99
N CYS A 223 -17.60 -2.48 9.72
CA CYS A 223 -17.39 -1.65 10.91
C CYS A 223 -16.52 -2.34 11.98
N GLY A 224 -16.76 -3.62 12.24
CA GLY A 224 -15.96 -4.39 13.20
C GLY A 224 -14.49 -4.54 12.74
N ALA A 225 -14.26 -4.79 11.45
CA ALA A 225 -12.92 -4.84 10.89
C ALA A 225 -12.18 -3.50 11.04
N PHE A 226 -12.86 -2.37 10.90
CA PHE A 226 -12.29 -1.04 11.09
C PHE A 226 -12.01 -0.71 12.56
N VAL A 227 -12.88 -1.16 13.47
CA VAL A 227 -12.60 -1.06 14.90
C VAL A 227 -11.32 -1.84 15.23
N CYS A 228 -11.19 -3.07 14.73
CA CYS A 228 -9.98 -3.86 14.87
C CYS A 228 -8.75 -3.15 14.25
N ALA A 229 -8.89 -2.59 13.05
CA ALA A 229 -7.80 -1.86 12.40
C ALA A 229 -7.35 -0.65 13.24
N LYS A 230 -8.29 0.12 13.79
CA LYS A 230 -7.98 1.25 14.66
C LYS A 230 -7.27 0.80 15.94
N LEU A 231 -7.72 -0.28 16.58
CA LEU A 231 -7.19 -0.74 17.85
C LEU A 231 -5.83 -1.45 17.71
N PHE A 232 -5.72 -2.38 16.75
CA PHE A 232 -4.55 -3.26 16.62
C PHE A 232 -3.52 -2.75 15.61
N VAL A 233 -3.96 -2.08 14.55
CA VAL A 233 -3.07 -1.60 13.46
C VAL A 233 -2.80 -0.10 13.59
N LYS A 234 -3.64 0.62 14.37
CA LYS A 234 -3.55 2.08 14.58
C LYS A 234 -3.65 2.89 13.27
N VAL A 235 -4.48 2.42 12.34
CA VAL A 235 -4.76 3.13 11.07
C VAL A 235 -5.73 4.27 11.31
N ASN A 236 -5.42 5.45 10.82
CA ASN A 236 -6.37 6.56 10.74
C ASN A 236 -7.17 6.46 9.44
N MET A 237 -8.33 5.80 9.48
CA MET A 237 -9.19 5.61 8.30
C MET A 237 -9.72 6.91 7.67
N LYS A 238 -9.73 8.01 8.44
CA LYS A 238 -10.27 9.30 8.02
C LYS A 238 -9.20 10.29 7.56
N GLU A 239 -7.93 9.92 7.62
CA GLU A 239 -6.83 10.76 7.17
C GLU A 239 -6.99 11.08 5.67
N ARG A 240 -6.83 12.35 5.31
CA ARG A 240 -7.10 12.83 3.96
C ARG A 240 -5.81 13.25 3.26
N THR A 241 -5.60 12.74 2.06
CA THR A 241 -4.44 13.10 1.24
C THR A 241 -4.42 14.58 0.88
N GLU A 242 -5.59 15.19 0.69
CA GLU A 242 -5.75 16.60 0.35
C GLU A 242 -5.19 17.53 1.46
N ASP A 243 -5.29 17.13 2.73
CA ASP A 243 -4.84 17.93 3.88
C ASP A 243 -3.31 18.04 3.95
N HIS A 244 -2.59 17.04 3.43
CA HIS A 244 -1.12 17.02 3.31
C HIS A 244 -0.66 17.75 2.05
N LEU A 245 -1.31 17.46 0.91
CA LEU A 245 -0.99 18.12 -0.36
C LEU A 245 -1.18 19.64 -0.32
N ALA A 246 -2.17 20.13 0.44
CA ALA A 246 -2.38 21.57 0.61
C ALA A 246 -1.23 22.29 1.34
N LYS A 247 -0.37 21.55 2.04
CA LYS A 247 0.75 22.10 2.82
C LYS A 247 2.10 21.92 2.14
N THR A 248 2.22 20.98 1.21
CA THR A 248 3.49 20.75 0.51
C THR A 248 3.80 21.87 -0.46
N LYS A 249 5.11 22.16 -0.62
CA LYS A 249 5.62 23.08 -1.64
C LYS A 249 6.22 22.34 -2.84
N ILE A 250 6.27 21.01 -2.77
CA ILE A 250 6.87 20.19 -3.82
C ILE A 250 5.86 20.07 -4.97
N PRO A 251 6.27 20.35 -6.22
CA PRO A 251 5.40 20.18 -7.38
C PRO A 251 4.86 18.75 -7.48
N ALA A 252 3.56 18.61 -7.75
CA ALA A 252 2.89 17.32 -7.89
C ALA A 252 2.19 17.19 -9.24
N LEU A 253 2.39 16.07 -9.90
CA LEU A 253 1.71 15.61 -11.10
C LEU A 253 0.71 14.52 -10.73
N PHE A 254 -0.54 14.64 -11.25
CA PHE A 254 -1.64 13.69 -11.05
C PHE A 254 -2.07 13.04 -12.34
#